data_9d4d9a52467002c988386693aaf01ba1
#
_entry.id   9d4d9a52467002c988386693aaf01ba1
#
_cell.length_a   1.000
_cell.length_b   1.000
_cell.length_c   1.000
_cell.angle_alpha   90.00
_cell.angle_beta   90.00
_cell.angle_gamma   90.00
#
_symmetry.space_group_name_H-M   'P 1'
#
loop_
_entity.id
_entity.type
_entity.pdbx_description
1 polymer ?
#
loop_
_entity_poly.entity_id
_entity_poly.type
_entity_poly.pdbx_seq_one_letter_code
_entity_poly.pdbx_strand_id
1 'polypeptide(L)'
;MIIVMREKATEAELRGVIGLIRRLGLSERISRGVERTLVGAVGDERVFEPRSFEALPGVEKVARIVKEWRMISREARPQDAIVTVRKRRFGEGRLRALRLKGAGDDPEAALRLAARDPDLGEPAAFLAEPFADALRPYAPAPDPKAARSEAKSWSERCKASGIPVACRIRNLSQLEFALGMSADVIYVAGDALNDLDMNQALGKLNVPLVLCKGPQHTPEDWLVAAERVALRGNAQIILGDEGAPGRLGPRLDVEGIAFAKAQCNLPILANISAFSAPNANLSPRALARIAFEAGASIVLTDPERRQAKPESGGQTDQPGFPRPRQQ
;
A
#
# COMPACT_ATOMS: atom_id res chain seq x y z
N MET A 1 -20.19 -13.45 -9.03
CA MET A 1 -19.52 -14.69 -9.45
C MET A 1 -18.17 -14.41 -10.04
N ILE A 2 -17.19 -15.30 -9.81
CA ILE A 2 -15.84 -15.21 -10.41
C ILE A 2 -15.59 -16.49 -11.21
N ILE A 3 -15.18 -16.31 -12.46
CA ILE A 3 -14.75 -17.40 -13.35
C ILE A 3 -13.23 -17.31 -13.45
N VAL A 4 -12.54 -18.37 -13.07
CA VAL A 4 -11.08 -18.48 -13.13
C VAL A 4 -10.72 -19.19 -14.43
N MET A 5 -9.97 -18.51 -15.28
CA MET A 5 -9.45 -19.10 -16.53
C MET A 5 -8.19 -19.90 -16.25
N ARG A 6 -7.96 -20.97 -17.02
CA ARG A 6 -6.69 -21.72 -16.98
C ARG A 6 -5.51 -20.82 -17.36
N GLU A 7 -4.33 -21.14 -16.88
CA GLU A 7 -3.10 -20.37 -17.15
C GLU A 7 -2.84 -20.12 -18.64
N LYS A 8 -3.12 -21.13 -19.48
CA LYS A 8 -2.92 -21.08 -20.94
C LYS A 8 -4.21 -20.86 -21.73
N ALA A 9 -5.23 -20.29 -21.09
CA ALA A 9 -6.49 -20.00 -21.77
C ALA A 9 -6.27 -19.00 -22.90
N THR A 10 -6.82 -19.32 -24.07
CA THR A 10 -6.71 -18.48 -25.26
C THR A 10 -7.69 -17.31 -25.23
N GLU A 11 -7.41 -16.27 -26.03
CA GLU A 11 -8.34 -15.14 -26.21
C GLU A 11 -9.69 -15.56 -26.79
N ALA A 12 -9.73 -16.64 -27.56
CA ALA A 12 -10.96 -17.19 -28.09
C ALA A 12 -11.84 -17.82 -27.01
N GLU A 13 -11.22 -18.56 -26.07
CA GLU A 13 -11.90 -19.14 -24.89
C GLU A 13 -12.41 -18.07 -23.96
N LEU A 14 -11.59 -17.03 -23.71
CA LEU A 14 -11.99 -15.86 -22.92
C LEU A 14 -13.21 -15.16 -23.55
N ARG A 15 -13.22 -14.95 -24.88
CA ARG A 15 -14.38 -14.38 -25.58
C ARG A 15 -15.62 -15.27 -25.47
N GLY A 16 -15.46 -16.58 -25.42
CA GLY A 16 -16.57 -17.52 -25.20
C GLY A 16 -17.24 -17.30 -23.85
N VAL A 17 -16.44 -17.14 -22.77
CA VAL A 17 -16.94 -16.86 -21.44
C VAL A 17 -17.63 -15.50 -21.39
N ILE A 18 -17.03 -14.45 -21.95
CA ILE A 18 -17.61 -13.10 -22.01
C ILE A 18 -18.94 -13.12 -22.79
N GLY A 19 -18.99 -13.85 -23.91
CA GLY A 19 -20.20 -13.98 -24.70
C GLY A 19 -21.34 -14.61 -23.92
N LEU A 20 -21.08 -15.60 -23.07
CA LEU A 20 -22.11 -16.21 -22.23
C LEU A 20 -22.57 -15.24 -21.12
N ILE A 21 -21.65 -14.52 -20.47
CA ILE A 21 -21.97 -13.49 -19.46
C ILE A 21 -22.94 -12.46 -20.05
N ARG A 22 -22.63 -11.93 -21.24
CA ARG A 22 -23.46 -10.91 -21.91
C ARG A 22 -24.81 -11.46 -22.33
N ARG A 23 -24.90 -12.69 -22.80
CA ARG A 23 -26.17 -13.35 -23.16
C ARG A 23 -27.12 -13.52 -21.99
N LEU A 24 -26.55 -13.66 -20.77
CA LEU A 24 -27.33 -13.72 -19.54
C LEU A 24 -27.71 -12.33 -18.99
N GLY A 25 -27.40 -11.25 -19.70
CA GLY A 25 -27.70 -9.87 -19.28
C GLY A 25 -26.78 -9.37 -18.16
N LEU A 26 -25.66 -10.07 -17.91
CA LEU A 26 -24.68 -9.69 -16.92
C LEU A 26 -23.56 -8.84 -17.54
N SER A 27 -22.87 -8.05 -16.71
CA SER A 27 -21.68 -7.30 -17.11
C SER A 27 -20.42 -8.07 -16.72
N GLU A 28 -19.43 -8.08 -17.60
CA GLU A 28 -18.14 -8.69 -17.31
C GLU A 28 -17.16 -7.69 -16.70
N ARG A 29 -16.26 -8.19 -15.85
CA ARG A 29 -15.06 -7.50 -15.36
C ARG A 29 -13.88 -8.45 -15.48
N ILE A 30 -12.83 -8.02 -16.18
CA ILE A 30 -11.67 -8.88 -16.47
C ILE A 30 -10.48 -8.36 -15.67
N SER A 31 -9.83 -9.24 -14.90
CA SER A 31 -8.56 -9.00 -14.26
C SER A 31 -7.51 -9.93 -14.81
N ARG A 32 -6.52 -9.39 -15.51
CA ARG A 32 -5.40 -10.15 -16.08
C ARG A 32 -4.26 -10.14 -15.06
N GLY A 33 -4.01 -11.26 -14.42
CA GLY A 33 -2.85 -11.48 -13.58
C GLY A 33 -1.68 -12.06 -14.36
N VAL A 34 -0.51 -12.15 -13.72
CA VAL A 34 0.70 -12.72 -14.33
C VAL A 34 0.49 -14.20 -14.69
N GLU A 35 -0.21 -14.95 -13.84
CA GLU A 35 -0.41 -16.39 -14.03
C GLU A 35 -1.79 -16.72 -14.61
N ARG A 36 -2.83 -15.98 -14.27
CA ARG A 36 -4.22 -16.32 -14.60
C ARG A 36 -5.08 -15.10 -14.87
N THR A 37 -6.07 -15.27 -15.74
CA THR A 37 -7.13 -14.30 -15.97
C THR A 37 -8.37 -14.66 -15.16
N LEU A 38 -8.93 -13.69 -14.45
CA LEU A 38 -10.22 -13.79 -13.77
C LEU A 38 -11.27 -13.01 -14.54
N VAL A 39 -12.47 -13.56 -14.62
CA VAL A 39 -13.62 -12.88 -15.19
C VAL A 39 -14.72 -12.80 -14.13
N GLY A 40 -15.00 -11.57 -13.67
CA GLY A 40 -16.12 -11.30 -12.78
C GLY A 40 -17.41 -11.13 -13.60
N ALA A 41 -18.44 -11.91 -13.27
CA ALA A 41 -19.79 -11.66 -13.77
C ALA A 41 -20.57 -10.84 -12.73
N VAL A 42 -20.99 -9.63 -13.11
CA VAL A 42 -21.67 -8.64 -12.25
C VAL A 42 -23.11 -8.47 -12.74
N GLY A 43 -24.07 -8.59 -11.81
CA GLY A 43 -25.49 -8.44 -12.08
C GLY A 43 -26.33 -9.37 -11.20
N ASP A 44 -27.54 -9.70 -11.62
CA ASP A 44 -28.44 -10.59 -10.89
C ASP A 44 -27.91 -12.02 -10.90
N GLU A 45 -27.37 -12.46 -9.75
CA GLU A 45 -26.76 -13.79 -9.62
C GLU A 45 -27.77 -14.95 -9.69
N ARG A 46 -29.06 -14.68 -9.67
CA ARG A 46 -30.11 -15.71 -9.80
C ARG A 46 -30.15 -16.33 -11.18
N VAL A 47 -29.73 -15.57 -12.20
CA VAL A 47 -29.67 -16.07 -13.59
C VAL A 47 -28.37 -16.81 -13.93
N PHE A 48 -27.46 -16.90 -12.95
CA PHE A 48 -26.15 -17.50 -13.14
C PHE A 48 -26.14 -18.96 -12.71
N GLU A 49 -25.90 -19.86 -13.63
CA GLU A 49 -25.72 -21.28 -13.38
C GLU A 49 -24.22 -21.65 -13.49
N PRO A 50 -23.52 -21.99 -12.39
CA PRO A 50 -22.08 -22.27 -12.42
C PRO A 50 -21.67 -23.34 -13.42
N ARG A 51 -22.45 -24.42 -13.51
CA ARG A 51 -22.16 -25.55 -14.41
C ARG A 51 -22.08 -25.16 -15.88
N SER A 52 -22.88 -24.18 -16.32
CA SER A 52 -22.86 -23.67 -17.68
C SER A 52 -21.52 -23.00 -18.04
N PHE A 53 -20.84 -22.41 -17.07
CA PHE A 53 -19.53 -21.80 -17.25
C PHE A 53 -18.39 -22.80 -17.07
N GLU A 54 -18.52 -23.75 -16.12
CA GLU A 54 -17.54 -24.82 -15.90
C GLU A 54 -17.34 -25.69 -17.12
N ALA A 55 -18.40 -25.86 -17.94
CA ALA A 55 -18.36 -26.61 -19.17
C ALA A 55 -17.64 -25.90 -20.34
N LEU A 56 -17.34 -24.60 -20.21
CA LEU A 56 -16.68 -23.83 -21.26
C LEU A 56 -15.19 -24.16 -21.36
N PRO A 57 -14.64 -24.26 -22.61
CA PRO A 57 -13.21 -24.41 -22.81
C PRO A 57 -12.43 -23.27 -22.15
N GLY A 58 -11.28 -23.59 -21.57
CA GLY A 58 -10.41 -22.60 -20.91
C GLY A 58 -10.82 -22.20 -19.49
N VAL A 59 -11.99 -22.61 -18.99
CA VAL A 59 -12.40 -22.39 -17.61
C VAL A 59 -11.76 -23.45 -16.71
N GLU A 60 -11.15 -23.00 -15.60
CA GLU A 60 -10.58 -23.86 -14.57
C GLU A 60 -11.59 -24.14 -13.45
N LYS A 61 -12.22 -23.09 -12.93
CA LYS A 61 -13.28 -23.19 -11.92
C LYS A 61 -14.19 -21.98 -11.94
N VAL A 62 -15.38 -22.13 -11.37
CA VAL A 62 -16.33 -21.06 -11.10
C VAL A 62 -16.55 -20.96 -9.60
N ALA A 63 -16.36 -19.79 -9.03
CA ALA A 63 -16.53 -19.52 -7.60
C ALA A 63 -17.72 -18.58 -7.35
N ARG A 64 -18.65 -19.02 -6.53
CA ARG A 64 -19.74 -18.18 -6.02
C ARG A 64 -19.28 -17.56 -4.71
N ILE A 65 -18.74 -16.33 -4.79
CA ILE A 65 -18.24 -15.61 -3.63
C ILE A 65 -19.34 -14.66 -3.15
N VAL A 66 -19.80 -14.84 -1.94
CA VAL A 66 -20.88 -14.03 -1.33
C VAL A 66 -20.34 -12.68 -0.82
N LYS A 67 -19.04 -12.56 -0.60
CA LYS A 67 -18.36 -11.37 -0.07
C LYS A 67 -18.39 -10.21 -1.09
N GLU A 68 -18.26 -8.99 -0.60
CA GLU A 68 -18.18 -7.79 -1.45
C GLU A 68 -16.84 -7.64 -2.18
N TRP A 69 -15.77 -8.37 -1.74
CA TRP A 69 -14.48 -8.49 -2.43
C TRP A 69 -14.34 -9.88 -3.04
N ARG A 70 -14.36 -9.95 -4.35
CA ARG A 70 -14.38 -11.21 -5.11
C ARG A 70 -13.14 -11.41 -5.96
N MET A 71 -12.73 -10.36 -6.70
CA MET A 71 -11.58 -10.41 -7.60
C MET A 71 -10.25 -10.58 -6.85
N ILE A 72 -10.15 -10.00 -5.65
CA ILE A 72 -8.98 -10.07 -4.79
C ILE A 72 -9.06 -11.20 -3.74
N SER A 73 -10.17 -11.95 -3.71
CA SER A 73 -10.41 -12.98 -2.70
C SER A 73 -9.47 -14.17 -2.85
N ARG A 74 -9.04 -14.75 -1.72
CA ARG A 74 -8.35 -16.04 -1.71
C ARG A 74 -9.18 -17.20 -2.23
N GLU A 75 -10.51 -17.09 -2.19
CA GLU A 75 -11.39 -18.08 -2.81
C GLU A 75 -11.23 -18.11 -4.33
N ALA A 76 -11.00 -16.94 -4.96
CA ALA A 76 -10.71 -16.82 -6.38
C ALA A 76 -9.24 -17.17 -6.70
N ARG A 77 -8.31 -16.67 -5.87
CA ARG A 77 -6.85 -16.89 -6.01
C ARG A 77 -6.25 -17.28 -4.65
N PRO A 78 -6.00 -18.56 -4.40
CA PRO A 78 -5.41 -19.03 -3.13
C PRO A 78 -3.97 -18.56 -2.92
N GLN A 79 -3.18 -18.44 -4.00
CA GLN A 79 -1.78 -18.03 -3.97
C GLN A 79 -1.66 -16.53 -3.71
N ASP A 80 -0.63 -16.13 -2.96
CA ASP A 80 -0.31 -14.73 -2.74
C ASP A 80 0.02 -14.02 -4.06
N ALA A 81 -0.53 -12.84 -4.25
CA ALA A 81 -0.21 -12.00 -5.39
C ALA A 81 1.15 -11.32 -5.19
N ILE A 82 1.86 -11.16 -6.30
CA ILE A 82 3.14 -10.46 -6.33
C ILE A 82 2.99 -9.23 -7.20
N VAL A 83 3.31 -8.07 -6.64
CA VAL A 83 3.38 -6.82 -7.38
C VAL A 83 4.84 -6.56 -7.74
N THR A 84 5.16 -6.61 -9.02
CA THR A 84 6.53 -6.36 -9.49
C THR A 84 6.70 -4.89 -9.87
N VAL A 85 7.63 -4.22 -9.19
CA VAL A 85 7.99 -2.83 -9.47
C VAL A 85 9.47 -2.80 -9.84
N ARG A 86 9.77 -2.46 -11.09
CA ARG A 86 11.13 -2.63 -11.64
C ARG A 86 11.60 -4.09 -11.46
N LYS A 87 12.66 -4.32 -10.68
CA LYS A 87 13.21 -5.65 -10.38
C LYS A 87 12.84 -6.16 -8.98
N ARG A 88 11.98 -5.44 -8.24
CA ARG A 88 11.57 -5.79 -6.88
C ARG A 88 10.20 -6.46 -6.89
N ARG A 89 10.05 -7.54 -6.11
CA ARG A 89 8.86 -8.38 -6.04
C ARG A 89 8.19 -8.18 -4.69
N PHE A 90 7.19 -7.30 -4.63
CA PHE A 90 6.43 -7.01 -3.42
C PHE A 90 5.37 -8.09 -3.21
N GLY A 91 5.39 -8.70 -2.04
CA GLY A 91 4.57 -9.87 -1.70
C GLY A 91 5.40 -11.13 -1.41
N GLU A 92 6.68 -11.12 -1.80
CA GLU A 92 7.64 -12.17 -1.44
C GLU A 92 8.58 -11.72 -0.33
N GLY A 93 8.83 -12.60 0.64
CA GLY A 93 9.76 -12.34 1.72
C GLY A 93 9.33 -11.22 2.67
N ARG A 94 10.29 -10.65 3.37
CA ARG A 94 10.10 -9.52 4.29
C ARG A 94 10.85 -8.31 3.73
N LEU A 95 10.10 -7.31 3.26
CA LEU A 95 10.62 -6.12 2.62
C LEU A 95 10.45 -4.88 3.49
N ARG A 96 11.31 -3.89 3.27
CA ARG A 96 11.29 -2.60 3.95
C ARG A 96 11.21 -1.47 2.93
N ALA A 97 10.21 -0.60 3.07
CA ALA A 97 10.17 0.70 2.43
C ALA A 97 10.68 1.76 3.40
N LEU A 98 11.37 2.77 2.88
CA LEU A 98 11.96 3.85 3.66
C LEU A 98 11.30 5.18 3.29
N ARG A 99 10.89 5.96 4.29
CA ARG A 99 10.42 7.32 4.06
C ARG A 99 11.59 8.22 3.68
N LEU A 100 11.41 9.05 2.65
CA LEU A 100 12.43 10.02 2.27
C LEU A 100 12.50 11.17 3.28
N LYS A 101 13.71 11.47 3.75
CA LYS A 101 13.99 12.58 4.66
C LYS A 101 15.29 13.27 4.25
N GLY A 102 15.17 14.35 3.49
CA GLY A 102 16.26 15.25 3.16
C GLY A 102 16.88 15.10 1.77
N ALA A 103 17.17 16.24 1.15
CA ALA A 103 17.64 16.35 -0.23
C ALA A 103 19.10 15.89 -0.44
N GLY A 104 19.88 15.79 0.63
CA GLY A 104 21.33 15.52 0.58
C GLY A 104 21.74 14.06 0.58
N ASP A 105 20.82 13.13 0.91
CA ASP A 105 21.17 11.73 1.11
C ASP A 105 21.34 10.97 -0.21
N ASP A 106 22.30 10.07 -0.25
CA ASP A 106 22.47 9.12 -1.35
C ASP A 106 21.50 7.92 -1.16
N PRO A 107 20.60 7.63 -2.14
CA PRO A 107 19.65 6.52 -2.05
C PRO A 107 20.30 5.17 -1.79
N GLU A 108 21.43 4.89 -2.44
CA GLU A 108 22.13 3.62 -2.25
C GLU A 108 22.77 3.52 -0.87
N ALA A 109 23.35 4.62 -0.37
CA ALA A 109 23.89 4.64 0.99
C ALA A 109 22.78 4.45 2.04
N ALA A 110 21.61 5.03 1.84
CA ALA A 110 20.45 4.85 2.71
C ALA A 110 19.99 3.38 2.73
N LEU A 111 19.93 2.72 1.56
CA LEU A 111 19.59 1.29 1.50
C LEU A 111 20.68 0.42 2.15
N ARG A 112 21.95 0.72 1.91
CA ARG A 112 23.06 -0.02 2.57
C ARG A 112 23.02 0.13 4.09
N LEU A 113 22.66 1.30 4.60
CA LEU A 113 22.50 1.52 6.03
C LEU A 113 21.31 0.73 6.58
N ALA A 114 20.17 0.78 5.91
CA ALA A 114 18.97 0.05 6.29
C ALA A 114 19.16 -1.47 6.27
N ALA A 115 19.98 -2.00 5.35
CA ALA A 115 20.31 -3.43 5.25
C ALA A 115 21.07 -3.99 6.47
N ARG A 116 21.57 -3.13 7.35
CA ARG A 116 22.26 -3.56 8.60
C ARG A 116 21.28 -4.09 9.66
N ASP A 117 19.98 -3.85 9.48
CA ASP A 117 18.94 -4.33 10.39
C ASP A 117 17.97 -5.28 9.64
N PRO A 118 18.29 -6.58 9.56
CA PRO A 118 17.48 -7.57 8.86
C PRO A 118 16.12 -7.82 9.52
N ASP A 119 15.97 -7.53 10.81
CA ASP A 119 14.70 -7.66 11.54
C ASP A 119 13.60 -6.72 10.98
N LEU A 120 14.01 -5.64 10.31
CA LEU A 120 13.12 -4.69 9.66
C LEU A 120 12.79 -5.06 8.20
N GLY A 121 13.31 -6.17 7.69
CA GLY A 121 13.14 -6.60 6.31
C GLY A 121 14.17 -6.01 5.34
N GLU A 122 14.26 -6.61 4.14
CA GLU A 122 15.19 -6.17 3.09
C GLU A 122 14.76 -4.79 2.52
N PRO A 123 15.66 -3.78 2.49
CA PRO A 123 15.35 -2.48 1.91
C PRO A 123 15.05 -2.59 0.41
N ALA A 124 13.88 -2.15 -0.01
CA ALA A 124 13.38 -2.37 -1.36
C ALA A 124 12.90 -1.12 -2.10
N ALA A 125 12.44 -0.08 -1.40
CA ALA A 125 11.82 1.10 -2.01
C ALA A 125 11.92 2.33 -1.11
N PHE A 126 11.64 3.51 -1.71
CA PHE A 126 11.44 4.76 -0.98
C PHE A 126 10.01 5.29 -1.12
N LEU A 127 9.54 6.01 -0.08
CA LEU A 127 8.30 6.78 -0.10
C LEU A 127 8.62 8.27 -0.05
N ALA A 128 8.20 9.01 -1.07
CA ALA A 128 8.21 10.47 -1.12
C ALA A 128 6.86 11.03 -0.65
N GLU A 129 6.88 12.07 0.19
CA GLU A 129 5.69 12.75 0.73
C GLU A 129 5.71 14.26 0.36
N PRO A 130 5.56 14.62 -0.92
CA PRO A 130 5.70 16.01 -1.40
C PRO A 130 4.53 16.92 -0.97
N PHE A 131 3.49 16.37 -0.37
CA PHE A 131 2.26 17.05 0.04
C PHE A 131 2.04 16.97 1.56
N ALA A 132 3.12 16.84 2.35
CA ALA A 132 3.02 16.85 3.79
C ALA A 132 2.54 18.23 4.28
N ASP A 133 1.42 18.25 4.99
CA ASP A 133 0.88 19.45 5.61
C ASP A 133 1.47 19.67 7.00
N ALA A 134 1.51 20.92 7.45
CA ALA A 134 1.78 21.24 8.84
C ALA A 134 0.58 20.78 9.70
N LEU A 135 0.72 19.64 10.35
CA LEU A 135 -0.32 19.08 11.22
C LEU A 135 -0.52 19.87 12.53
N ARG A 136 0.37 20.83 12.82
CA ARG A 136 0.32 21.66 14.06
C ARG A 136 0.29 23.12 13.68
N PRO A 137 -0.64 23.93 14.26
CA PRO A 137 -0.81 25.36 13.90
C PRO A 137 0.44 26.21 14.02
N TYR A 138 1.33 25.84 14.93
CA TYR A 138 2.56 26.60 15.22
C TYR A 138 3.83 25.91 14.69
N ALA A 139 3.70 24.80 13.97
CA ALA A 139 4.84 24.22 13.28
C ALA A 139 5.12 25.01 11.98
N PRO A 140 6.39 25.23 11.60
CA PRO A 140 6.68 25.79 10.29
C PRO A 140 6.07 24.91 9.20
N ALA A 141 5.27 25.53 8.35
CA ALA A 141 4.72 24.83 7.19
C ALA A 141 5.88 24.46 6.23
N PRO A 142 5.93 23.22 5.74
CA PRO A 142 6.91 22.88 4.71
C PRO A 142 6.64 23.73 3.46
N ASP A 143 7.71 24.22 2.81
CA ASP A 143 7.56 24.90 1.52
C ASP A 143 7.09 23.87 0.46
N PRO A 144 5.86 24.02 -0.09
CA PRO A 144 5.33 23.05 -1.03
C PRO A 144 6.14 22.97 -2.34
N LYS A 145 6.81 24.05 -2.75
CA LYS A 145 7.66 24.07 -3.94
C LYS A 145 8.95 23.32 -3.69
N ALA A 146 9.59 23.58 -2.55
CA ALA A 146 10.80 22.87 -2.15
C ALA A 146 10.54 21.35 -1.99
N ALA A 147 9.47 20.96 -1.30
CA ALA A 147 9.11 19.56 -1.13
C ALA A 147 8.86 18.82 -2.46
N ARG A 148 8.19 19.48 -3.41
CA ARG A 148 7.96 18.91 -4.75
C ARG A 148 9.24 18.80 -5.56
N SER A 149 10.11 19.81 -5.50
CA SER A 149 11.41 19.81 -6.18
C SER A 149 12.31 18.70 -5.63
N GLU A 150 12.34 18.54 -4.31
CA GLU A 150 13.07 17.49 -3.63
C GLU A 150 12.57 16.10 -4.03
N ALA A 151 11.25 15.88 -4.04
CA ALA A 151 10.66 14.61 -4.44
C ALA A 151 11.02 14.22 -5.88
N LYS A 152 11.04 15.20 -6.81
CA LYS A 152 11.49 14.98 -8.20
C LYS A 152 12.97 14.59 -8.26
N SER A 153 13.84 15.34 -7.59
CA SER A 153 15.27 15.06 -7.53
C SER A 153 15.56 13.66 -6.97
N TRP A 154 14.85 13.25 -5.92
CA TRP A 154 14.93 11.91 -5.38
C TRP A 154 14.48 10.85 -6.38
N SER A 155 13.35 11.08 -7.06
CA SER A 155 12.84 10.14 -8.06
C SER A 155 13.87 9.91 -9.17
N GLU A 156 14.51 10.96 -9.65
CA GLU A 156 15.56 10.89 -10.69
C GLU A 156 16.78 10.08 -10.22
N ARG A 157 17.28 10.34 -9.02
CA ARG A 157 18.43 9.60 -8.43
C ARG A 157 18.10 8.14 -8.20
N CYS A 158 16.93 7.84 -7.66
CA CYS A 158 16.48 6.46 -7.44
C CYS A 158 16.29 5.71 -8.77
N LYS A 159 15.79 6.40 -9.81
CA LYS A 159 15.69 5.81 -11.16
C LYS A 159 17.05 5.40 -11.70
N ALA A 160 18.07 6.25 -11.58
CA ALA A 160 19.42 5.95 -12.02
C ALA A 160 19.98 4.69 -11.33
N SER A 161 19.65 4.49 -10.05
CA SER A 161 20.04 3.32 -9.26
C SER A 161 19.08 2.14 -9.35
N GLY A 162 18.02 2.22 -10.14
CA GLY A 162 17.03 1.15 -10.29
C GLY A 162 16.14 0.89 -9.06
N ILE A 163 16.07 1.86 -8.14
CA ILE A 163 15.32 1.76 -6.87
C ILE A 163 13.89 2.30 -7.08
N PRO A 164 12.84 1.54 -6.73
CA PRO A 164 11.47 2.02 -6.80
C PRO A 164 11.19 3.20 -5.87
N VAL A 165 10.41 4.19 -6.37
CA VAL A 165 9.92 5.32 -5.58
C VAL A 165 8.41 5.35 -5.61
N ALA A 166 7.79 5.34 -4.44
CA ALA A 166 6.38 5.63 -4.24
C ALA A 166 6.16 7.13 -3.98
N CYS A 167 5.06 7.68 -4.48
CA CYS A 167 4.62 9.04 -4.16
C CYS A 167 3.31 9.01 -3.38
N ARG A 168 3.30 9.58 -2.19
CA ARG A 168 2.10 9.68 -1.36
C ARG A 168 1.20 10.80 -1.83
N ILE A 169 -0.07 10.46 -2.05
CA ILE A 169 -1.14 11.40 -2.39
C ILE A 169 -2.33 11.24 -1.44
N ARG A 170 -3.12 12.32 -1.29
CA ARG A 170 -4.32 12.34 -0.45
C ARG A 170 -5.60 12.70 -1.21
N ASN A 171 -5.46 13.22 -2.42
CA ASN A 171 -6.59 13.59 -3.26
C ASN A 171 -6.22 13.50 -4.73
N LEU A 172 -7.24 13.53 -5.58
CA LEU A 172 -7.08 13.36 -7.02
C LEU A 172 -6.23 14.47 -7.67
N SER A 173 -6.26 15.71 -7.15
CA SER A 173 -5.47 16.81 -7.72
C SER A 173 -3.96 16.62 -7.58
N GLN A 174 -3.51 15.76 -6.69
CA GLN A 174 -2.10 15.43 -6.49
C GLN A 174 -1.59 14.32 -7.41
N LEU A 175 -2.51 13.60 -8.07
CA LEU A 175 -2.19 12.46 -8.93
C LEU A 175 -1.36 12.88 -10.14
N GLU A 176 -1.68 14.00 -10.77
CA GLU A 176 -0.92 14.53 -11.92
C GLU A 176 0.56 14.77 -11.58
N PHE A 177 0.82 15.34 -10.40
CA PHE A 177 2.20 15.54 -9.95
C PHE A 177 2.92 14.21 -9.72
N ALA A 178 2.26 13.24 -9.07
CA ALA A 178 2.85 11.93 -8.82
C ALA A 178 3.22 11.20 -10.13
N LEU A 179 2.35 11.27 -11.13
CA LEU A 179 2.63 10.73 -12.46
C LEU A 179 3.75 11.53 -13.17
N GLY A 180 3.73 12.86 -13.06
CA GLY A 180 4.71 13.77 -13.67
C GLY A 180 6.12 13.62 -13.09
N MET A 181 6.27 13.26 -11.80
CA MET A 181 7.57 12.89 -11.22
C MET A 181 8.00 11.46 -11.61
N SER A 182 7.17 10.77 -12.36
CA SER A 182 7.35 9.36 -12.75
C SER A 182 7.54 8.44 -11.54
N ALA A 183 6.68 8.59 -10.53
CA ALA A 183 6.62 7.64 -9.43
C ALA A 183 6.34 6.23 -9.95
N ASP A 184 7.05 5.25 -9.41
CA ASP A 184 6.87 3.84 -9.79
C ASP A 184 5.63 3.24 -9.12
N VAL A 185 5.20 3.84 -8.00
CA VAL A 185 4.06 3.40 -7.18
C VAL A 185 3.29 4.64 -6.71
N ILE A 186 1.98 4.61 -6.80
CA ILE A 186 1.12 5.63 -6.17
C ILE A 186 0.71 5.14 -4.78
N TYR A 187 1.10 5.88 -3.75
CA TYR A 187 0.73 5.59 -2.37
C TYR A 187 -0.46 6.48 -1.97
N VAL A 188 -1.62 5.86 -1.81
CA VAL A 188 -2.86 6.55 -1.41
C VAL A 188 -2.96 6.55 0.10
N ALA A 189 -2.98 7.74 0.71
CA ALA A 189 -3.10 7.88 2.16
C ALA A 189 -4.45 7.35 2.70
N GLY A 190 -4.44 6.87 3.93
CA GLY A 190 -5.59 6.19 4.50
C GLY A 190 -6.84 7.04 4.65
N ASP A 191 -6.72 8.36 4.75
CA ASP A 191 -7.85 9.29 4.78
C ASP A 191 -8.61 9.39 3.44
N ALA A 192 -7.97 8.98 2.33
CA ALA A 192 -8.54 8.99 1.00
C ALA A 192 -9.12 7.64 0.53
N LEU A 193 -9.14 6.61 1.39
CA LEU A 193 -9.54 5.24 1.02
C LEU A 193 -10.93 5.18 0.35
N ASN A 194 -11.89 5.92 0.86
CA ASN A 194 -13.27 5.90 0.39
C ASN A 194 -13.63 6.98 -0.65
N ASP A 195 -12.62 7.70 -1.18
CA ASP A 195 -12.80 8.62 -2.31
C ASP A 195 -13.12 7.83 -3.59
N LEU A 196 -14.38 7.86 -4.01
CA LEU A 196 -14.86 7.08 -5.15
C LEU A 196 -14.27 7.54 -6.48
N ASP A 197 -14.07 8.84 -6.65
CA ASP A 197 -13.52 9.41 -7.88
C ASP A 197 -12.04 9.05 -8.00
N MET A 198 -11.31 9.10 -6.88
CA MET A 198 -9.94 8.63 -6.82
C MET A 198 -9.85 7.14 -7.15
N ASN A 199 -10.67 6.29 -6.51
CA ASN A 199 -10.67 4.85 -6.76
C ASN A 199 -10.99 4.52 -8.23
N GLN A 200 -11.88 5.28 -8.86
CA GLN A 200 -12.17 5.14 -10.29
C GLN A 200 -10.99 5.54 -11.18
N ALA A 201 -10.32 6.65 -10.86
CA ALA A 201 -9.15 7.11 -11.61
C ALA A 201 -7.99 6.13 -11.48
N LEU A 202 -7.67 5.72 -10.26
CA LEU A 202 -6.60 4.76 -9.95
C LEU A 202 -6.81 3.39 -10.60
N GLY A 203 -8.06 2.95 -10.66
CA GLY A 203 -8.41 1.67 -11.29
C GLY A 203 -8.20 1.64 -12.80
N LYS A 204 -8.09 2.78 -13.47
CA LYS A 204 -7.81 2.91 -14.90
C LYS A 204 -6.31 3.02 -15.20
N LEU A 205 -5.47 3.22 -14.18
CA LEU A 205 -4.03 3.34 -14.36
C LEU A 205 -3.37 1.96 -14.48
N ASN A 206 -2.29 1.90 -15.24
CA ASN A 206 -1.42 0.74 -15.25
C ASN A 206 -0.15 1.01 -14.42
N VAL A 207 -0.37 1.48 -13.17
CA VAL A 207 0.70 1.80 -12.21
C VAL A 207 0.40 1.08 -10.90
N PRO A 208 1.38 0.44 -10.27
CA PRO A 208 1.22 -0.17 -8.95
C PRO A 208 0.73 0.83 -7.90
N LEU A 209 -0.14 0.36 -7.00
CA LEU A 209 -0.76 1.17 -5.96
C LEU A 209 -0.46 0.59 -4.58
N VAL A 210 -0.21 1.47 -3.61
CA VAL A 210 -0.41 1.17 -2.20
C VAL A 210 -1.71 1.86 -1.78
N LEU A 211 -2.73 1.09 -1.46
CA LEU A 211 -4.03 1.60 -1.03
C LEU A 211 -4.15 1.47 0.48
N CYS A 212 -4.09 2.60 1.20
CA CYS A 212 -4.01 2.58 2.65
C CYS A 212 -5.36 2.68 3.33
N LYS A 213 -5.50 1.94 4.42
CA LYS A 213 -6.54 2.10 5.44
C LYS A 213 -6.01 2.99 6.56
N GLY A 214 -6.74 4.05 6.90
CA GLY A 214 -6.50 4.86 8.09
C GLY A 214 -7.25 4.32 9.32
N PRO A 215 -7.00 4.91 10.51
CA PRO A 215 -7.62 4.46 11.77
C PRO A 215 -9.15 4.56 11.80
N GLN A 216 -9.74 5.35 10.92
CA GLN A 216 -11.19 5.57 10.81
C GLN A 216 -11.91 4.49 10.01
N HIS A 217 -11.19 3.58 9.35
CA HIS A 217 -11.77 2.57 8.45
C HIS A 217 -11.68 1.17 9.04
N THR A 218 -12.67 0.35 8.70
CA THR A 218 -12.66 -1.07 9.01
C THR A 218 -11.79 -1.86 8.02
N PRO A 219 -11.36 -3.09 8.36
CA PRO A 219 -10.70 -3.98 7.40
C PRO A 219 -11.58 -4.33 6.18
N GLU A 220 -12.90 -4.38 6.34
CA GLU A 220 -13.86 -4.59 5.27
C GLU A 220 -13.87 -3.41 4.30
N ASP A 221 -13.89 -2.14 4.79
CA ASP A 221 -13.80 -0.94 3.94
C ASP A 221 -12.55 -0.99 3.06
N TRP A 222 -11.44 -1.47 3.62
CA TRP A 222 -10.16 -1.61 2.95
C TRP A 222 -10.24 -2.59 1.77
N LEU A 223 -10.81 -3.78 2.01
CA LEU A 223 -10.97 -4.79 0.97
C LEU A 223 -11.98 -4.35 -0.10
N VAL A 224 -13.08 -3.69 0.29
CA VAL A 224 -14.06 -3.15 -0.65
C VAL A 224 -13.46 -2.05 -1.54
N ALA A 225 -12.63 -1.16 -0.99
CA ALA A 225 -11.95 -0.15 -1.78
C ALA A 225 -10.96 -0.77 -2.78
N ALA A 226 -10.19 -1.79 -2.35
CA ALA A 226 -9.29 -2.53 -3.22
C ALA A 226 -10.04 -3.26 -4.35
N GLU A 227 -11.18 -3.88 -4.04
CA GLU A 227 -12.05 -4.50 -5.02
C GLU A 227 -12.56 -3.50 -6.06
N ARG A 228 -12.99 -2.30 -5.64
CA ARG A 228 -13.43 -1.24 -6.57
C ARG A 228 -12.35 -0.87 -7.57
N VAL A 229 -11.10 -0.75 -7.11
CA VAL A 229 -9.94 -0.47 -7.97
C VAL A 229 -9.68 -1.64 -8.92
N ALA A 230 -9.64 -2.86 -8.41
CA ALA A 230 -9.41 -4.07 -9.20
C ALA A 230 -10.48 -4.28 -10.30
N LEU A 231 -11.76 -4.02 -9.98
CA LEU A 231 -12.88 -4.08 -10.93
C LEU A 231 -12.77 -3.06 -12.07
N ARG A 232 -11.97 -2.01 -11.92
CA ARG A 232 -11.70 -1.01 -12.97
C ARG A 232 -10.52 -1.37 -13.85
N GLY A 233 -9.79 -2.45 -13.52
CA GLY A 233 -8.71 -3.01 -14.35
C GLY A 233 -7.32 -2.99 -13.70
N ASN A 234 -7.09 -2.21 -12.63
CA ASN A 234 -5.80 -2.20 -11.95
C ASN A 234 -5.76 -3.26 -10.83
N ALA A 235 -5.10 -4.37 -11.10
CA ALA A 235 -4.88 -5.45 -10.14
C ALA A 235 -3.51 -5.36 -9.41
N GLN A 236 -2.70 -4.34 -9.71
CA GLN A 236 -1.38 -4.15 -9.09
C GLN A 236 -1.52 -3.38 -7.77
N ILE A 237 -2.17 -4.00 -6.78
CA ILE A 237 -2.53 -3.38 -5.52
C ILE A 237 -1.74 -4.00 -4.39
N ILE A 238 -1.15 -3.14 -3.54
CA ILE A 238 -0.60 -3.46 -2.23
C ILE A 238 -1.53 -2.82 -1.20
N LEU A 239 -1.99 -3.57 -0.22
CA LEU A 239 -2.77 -3.04 0.88
C LEU A 239 -1.84 -2.34 1.88
N GLY A 240 -2.13 -1.07 2.26
CA GLY A 240 -1.35 -0.30 3.22
C GLY A 240 -2.10 -0.12 4.55
N ASP A 241 -1.50 -0.46 5.69
CA ASP A 241 -2.07 -0.18 7.00
C ASP A 241 -1.43 1.09 7.59
N GLU A 242 -2.26 2.12 7.87
CA GLU A 242 -1.87 3.33 8.61
C GLU A 242 -2.46 3.34 10.03
N GLY A 243 -2.85 2.17 10.53
CA GLY A 243 -3.24 1.92 11.91
C GLY A 243 -4.72 1.76 12.18
N ALA A 244 -5.00 1.50 13.45
CA ALA A 244 -6.32 1.43 14.05
C ALA A 244 -6.43 2.40 15.24
N PRO A 245 -7.64 2.77 15.69
CA PRO A 245 -7.82 3.56 16.88
C PRO A 245 -7.20 2.88 18.10
N GLY A 246 -6.52 3.64 18.92
CA GLY A 246 -5.96 3.17 20.18
C GLY A 246 -6.13 4.20 21.28
N ARG A 247 -6.05 3.76 22.54
CA ARG A 247 -6.25 4.61 23.71
C ARG A 247 -5.24 5.77 23.81
N LEU A 248 -4.03 5.57 23.31
CA LEU A 248 -2.92 6.55 23.35
C LEU A 248 -2.66 7.17 21.96
N GLY A 249 -3.58 7.03 21.01
CA GLY A 249 -3.43 7.42 19.62
C GLY A 249 -3.47 6.21 18.68
N PRO A 250 -3.28 6.40 17.37
CA PRO A 250 -3.29 5.30 16.42
C PRO A 250 -2.23 4.24 16.77
N ARG A 251 -2.58 2.97 16.58
CA ARG A 251 -1.71 1.81 16.80
C ARG A 251 -1.68 0.93 15.55
N LEU A 252 -0.66 0.09 15.42
CA LEU A 252 -0.61 -0.95 14.39
C LEU A 252 -1.87 -1.83 14.47
N ASP A 253 -2.56 -2.00 13.34
CA ASP A 253 -3.78 -2.82 13.26
C ASP A 253 -3.45 -4.29 12.99
N VAL A 254 -2.98 -4.97 14.03
CA VAL A 254 -2.57 -6.37 13.95
C VAL A 254 -3.73 -7.27 13.50
N GLU A 255 -4.93 -7.03 14.04
CA GLU A 255 -6.13 -7.80 13.72
C GLU A 255 -6.61 -7.53 12.30
N GLY A 256 -6.58 -6.26 11.85
CA GLY A 256 -6.94 -5.88 10.48
C GLY A 256 -5.98 -6.45 9.45
N ILE A 257 -4.67 -6.47 9.73
CA ILE A 257 -3.66 -7.11 8.88
C ILE A 257 -3.93 -8.61 8.76
N ALA A 258 -4.14 -9.29 9.89
CA ALA A 258 -4.41 -10.73 9.92
C ALA A 258 -5.72 -11.07 9.19
N PHE A 259 -6.77 -10.28 9.40
CA PHE A 259 -8.04 -10.41 8.68
C PHE A 259 -7.84 -10.26 7.16
N ALA A 260 -7.20 -9.17 6.72
CA ALA A 260 -6.96 -8.95 5.30
C ALA A 260 -6.13 -10.08 4.67
N LYS A 261 -5.09 -10.57 5.37
CA LYS A 261 -4.26 -11.70 4.91
C LYS A 261 -5.06 -12.99 4.75
N ALA A 262 -6.02 -13.24 5.62
CA ALA A 262 -6.90 -14.42 5.54
C ALA A 262 -7.95 -14.29 4.41
N GLN A 263 -8.41 -13.08 4.12
CA GLN A 263 -9.50 -12.84 3.18
C GLN A 263 -9.07 -12.62 1.73
N CYS A 264 -7.92 -11.99 1.50
CA CYS A 264 -7.45 -11.64 0.16
C CYS A 264 -6.02 -12.13 -0.10
N ASN A 265 -5.64 -12.12 -1.36
CA ASN A 265 -4.32 -12.57 -1.81
C ASN A 265 -3.31 -11.43 -2.00
N LEU A 266 -3.70 -10.17 -1.78
CA LEU A 266 -2.87 -9.00 -2.02
C LEU A 266 -1.72 -8.90 -1.01
N PRO A 267 -0.55 -8.36 -1.41
CA PRO A 267 0.53 -8.03 -0.47
C PRO A 267 0.08 -6.97 0.52
N ILE A 268 0.60 -7.02 1.75
CA ILE A 268 0.25 -6.07 2.81
C ILE A 268 1.50 -5.32 3.27
N LEU A 269 1.39 -3.98 3.31
CA LEU A 269 2.36 -3.05 3.88
C LEU A 269 1.85 -2.50 5.21
N ALA A 270 2.65 -2.59 6.26
CA ALA A 270 2.38 -1.98 7.55
C ALA A 270 3.22 -0.70 7.71
N ASN A 271 2.58 0.46 7.88
CA ASN A 271 3.27 1.72 8.13
C ASN A 271 3.63 1.85 9.62
N ILE A 272 4.73 1.23 10.03
CA ILE A 272 5.17 1.26 11.42
C ILE A 272 5.86 2.57 11.82
N SER A 273 6.20 3.43 10.86
CA SER A 273 6.86 4.71 11.14
C SER A 273 5.98 5.66 11.97
N ALA A 274 4.65 5.57 11.78
CA ALA A 274 3.69 6.37 12.54
C ALA A 274 3.65 6.00 14.04
N PHE A 275 4.07 4.77 14.40
CA PHE A 275 4.02 4.22 15.75
C PHE A 275 5.39 4.13 16.41
N SER A 276 6.47 4.46 15.69
CA SER A 276 7.87 4.38 16.14
C SER A 276 8.39 5.72 16.67
N ALA A 277 7.53 6.58 17.19
CA ALA A 277 7.96 7.87 17.76
C ALA A 277 8.94 7.66 18.92
N PRO A 278 9.80 8.63 19.25
CA PRO A 278 10.82 8.52 20.31
C PRO A 278 10.30 8.08 21.68
N ASN A 279 9.01 8.31 21.95
CA ASN A 279 8.33 7.92 23.18
C ASN A 279 7.40 6.71 23.01
N ALA A 280 7.47 6.00 21.87
CA ALA A 280 6.67 4.79 21.67
C ALA A 280 7.19 3.67 22.59
N ASN A 281 6.25 2.94 23.18
CA ASN A 281 6.56 1.82 24.09
C ASN A 281 7.11 0.58 23.36
N LEU A 282 7.04 0.57 22.03
CA LEU A 282 7.53 -0.52 21.18
C LEU A 282 8.60 -0.01 20.23
N SER A 283 9.71 -0.73 20.15
CA SER A 283 10.77 -0.43 19.18
C SER A 283 10.31 -0.70 17.74
N PRO A 284 10.90 -0.05 16.72
CA PRO A 284 10.62 -0.37 15.32
C PRO A 284 10.79 -1.85 14.98
N ARG A 285 11.80 -2.52 15.56
CA ARG A 285 12.01 -3.97 15.40
C ARG A 285 10.85 -4.79 15.95
N ALA A 286 10.36 -4.44 17.15
CA ALA A 286 9.21 -5.14 17.74
C ALA A 286 7.95 -4.96 16.88
N LEU A 287 7.67 -3.74 16.41
CA LEU A 287 6.55 -3.46 15.53
C LEU A 287 6.67 -4.20 14.19
N ALA A 288 7.86 -4.24 13.58
CA ALA A 288 8.08 -4.96 12.33
C ALA A 288 7.82 -6.47 12.50
N ARG A 289 8.34 -7.08 13.58
CA ARG A 289 8.12 -8.50 13.86
C ARG A 289 6.64 -8.81 14.05
N ILE A 290 5.91 -7.98 14.81
CA ILE A 290 4.47 -8.14 14.99
C ILE A 290 3.74 -8.01 13.64
N ALA A 291 4.08 -7.03 12.81
CA ALA A 291 3.46 -6.82 11.51
C ALA A 291 3.69 -8.02 10.58
N PHE A 292 4.93 -8.54 10.51
CA PHE A 292 5.26 -9.71 9.68
C PHE A 292 4.52 -10.98 10.16
N GLU A 293 4.46 -11.21 11.48
CA GLU A 293 3.72 -12.36 12.03
C GLU A 293 2.20 -12.23 11.80
N ALA A 294 1.65 -11.02 11.78
CA ALA A 294 0.27 -10.77 11.40
C ALA A 294 -0.03 -11.01 9.92
N GLY A 295 1.00 -11.09 9.07
CA GLY A 295 0.85 -11.38 7.64
C GLY A 295 1.24 -10.25 6.69
N ALA A 296 1.78 -9.14 7.19
CA ALA A 296 2.42 -8.14 6.32
C ALA A 296 3.66 -8.73 5.64
N SER A 297 3.92 -8.35 4.41
CA SER A 297 5.16 -8.68 3.69
C SER A 297 6.08 -7.46 3.55
N ILE A 298 5.59 -6.28 3.87
CA ILE A 298 6.31 -5.02 3.74
C ILE A 298 6.10 -4.19 5.01
N VAL A 299 7.16 -3.54 5.50
CA VAL A 299 7.05 -2.51 6.53
C VAL A 299 7.54 -1.17 5.98
N LEU A 300 6.87 -0.08 6.35
CA LEU A 300 7.34 1.28 6.09
C LEU A 300 7.94 1.85 7.37
N THR A 301 9.20 2.28 7.28
CA THR A 301 9.94 2.85 8.40
C THR A 301 10.53 4.22 8.03
N ASP A 302 10.88 4.98 9.05
CA ASP A 302 11.79 6.10 8.88
C ASP A 302 13.22 5.58 8.62
N PRO A 303 14.02 6.29 7.83
CA PRO A 303 15.45 6.00 7.74
C PRO A 303 16.12 6.19 9.10
N GLU A 304 17.07 5.32 9.42
CA GLU A 304 17.86 5.46 10.64
C GLU A 304 18.64 6.78 10.60
N ARG A 305 18.44 7.61 11.62
CA ARG A 305 19.35 8.74 11.84
C ARG A 305 20.67 8.16 12.35
N ARG A 306 21.81 8.51 11.73
CA ARG A 306 23.08 8.46 12.45
C ARG A 306 22.86 9.21 13.75
N GLN A 307 22.95 8.54 14.89
CA GLN A 307 23.04 9.23 16.17
C GLN A 307 24.22 10.17 16.04
N ALA A 308 23.94 11.48 15.96
CA ALA A 308 24.97 12.47 16.20
C ALA A 308 25.54 12.09 17.58
N LYS A 309 26.85 11.81 17.64
CA LYS A 309 27.53 11.67 18.94
C LYS A 309 27.04 12.83 19.81
N PRO A 310 26.58 12.59 21.04
CA PRO A 310 26.29 13.69 21.93
C PRO A 310 27.52 14.58 21.96
N GLU A 311 27.39 15.83 21.57
CA GLU A 311 28.44 16.82 21.74
C GLU A 311 28.75 16.85 23.23
N SER A 312 29.95 16.39 23.56
CA SER A 312 30.46 16.41 24.92
C SER A 312 30.58 17.86 25.38
N GLY A 313 29.73 18.25 26.32
CA GLY A 313 30.00 19.33 27.25
C GLY A 313 29.84 20.75 26.75
N GLY A 314 28.61 21.23 26.76
CA GLY A 314 28.31 22.62 27.00
C GLY A 314 27.43 22.71 28.25
N GLN A 315 28.03 23.02 29.37
CA GLN A 315 27.32 23.43 30.57
C GLN A 315 26.53 24.70 30.24
N THR A 316 25.22 24.55 29.98
CA THR A 316 24.33 25.70 29.92
C THR A 316 23.91 26.03 31.35
N ASP A 317 24.46 27.14 31.85
CA ASP A 317 23.95 27.86 33.03
C ASP A 317 22.43 28.01 32.87
N GLN A 318 21.68 27.37 33.75
CA GLN A 318 20.24 27.58 33.87
C GLN A 318 20.05 28.94 34.61
N PRO A 319 19.32 29.90 34.04
CA PRO A 319 18.92 31.09 34.83
C PRO A 319 17.95 30.64 35.92
N GLY A 320 18.35 30.88 37.17
CA GLY A 320 17.59 30.53 38.36
C GLY A 320 16.21 31.20 38.38
N PHE A 321 15.16 30.42 38.56
CA PHE A 321 13.82 30.92 38.88
C PHE A 321 13.81 31.56 40.26
N PRO A 322 13.29 32.80 40.46
CA PRO A 322 13.17 33.39 41.75
C PRO A 322 12.15 32.64 42.61
N ARG A 323 12.54 32.29 43.83
CA ARG A 323 11.65 31.67 44.83
C ARG A 323 10.55 32.65 45.24
N PRO A 324 9.30 32.25 45.43
CA PRO A 324 8.23 33.08 45.93
C PRO A 324 8.54 33.46 47.39
N ARG A 325 8.40 34.76 47.71
CA ARG A 325 8.46 35.27 49.09
C ARG A 325 7.24 34.79 49.87
N GLN A 326 7.50 34.15 51.01
CA GLN A 326 6.48 33.90 52.04
C GLN A 326 6.11 35.23 52.71
N GLN A 327 4.83 35.53 52.72
CA GLN A 327 4.16 36.37 53.72
C GLN A 327 3.10 35.53 54.40
#